data_62cfcd05215ca7828b5756789e6337cc
#
_entry.id   62cfcd05215ca7828b5756789e6337cc
#
_cell.length_a   1.000
_cell.length_b   1.000
_cell.length_c   1.000
_cell.angle_alpha   90.00
_cell.angle_beta   90.00
_cell.angle_gamma   90.00
#
_symmetry.space_group_name_H-M   'P 1'
#
loop_
_entity.id
_entity.type
_entity.pdbx_description
1 polymer ?
#
loop_
_entity_poly.entity_id
_entity_poly.type
_entity_poly.pdbx_seq_one_letter_code
_entity_poly.pdbx_strand_id
1 'polypeptide(L)'
;MLLRTEIKEIIFVTDHALLKKARTHVEALIRERKPDWVRYHDFHHAKSVAEACQAIGVASNLSEEDLEVVVLAAWFHDVGYVEGIDGHEERSVDMAIAFLHESGYPEEKIARFAGCIRATKIPQKPKNLMEQVLCDADIAHLASKDFLELSERVRTEIEHRMRIKLTDLEWLTMNIDFVAGHRYFTDYAKTRFEAQRRRNLAVLREKLNRLKAKHNLKASGPTPENPH
;
A
#
# COMPACT_ATOMS: atom_id res chain seq x y z
N MET A 1 -19.27 -8.25 7.57
CA MET A 1 -20.43 -7.35 7.42
C MET A 1 -20.39 -6.16 8.39
N LEU A 2 -19.78 -6.26 9.57
CA LEU A 2 -19.62 -5.16 10.55
C LEU A 2 -18.68 -4.03 10.12
N LEU A 3 -17.65 -4.29 9.28
CA LEU A 3 -16.70 -3.28 8.80
C LEU A 3 -17.27 -2.22 7.84
N ARG A 4 -18.34 -2.54 7.10
CA ARG A 4 -18.96 -1.60 6.16
C ARG A 4 -19.92 -0.58 6.82
N THR A 5 -20.46 -0.91 7.98
CA THR A 5 -21.46 -0.08 8.65
C THR A 5 -20.81 0.98 9.55
N GLU A 6 -19.77 0.62 10.30
CA GLU A 6 -19.04 1.57 11.17
C GLU A 6 -18.19 2.58 10.38
N ILE A 7 -17.62 2.19 9.24
CA ILE A 7 -16.87 3.11 8.36
C ILE A 7 -17.80 4.11 7.67
N LYS A 8 -19.06 3.75 7.38
CA LYS A 8 -20.00 4.67 6.70
C LYS A 8 -20.39 5.89 7.54
N GLU A 9 -20.38 5.80 8.87
CA GLU A 9 -20.69 6.96 9.75
C GLU A 9 -19.47 7.86 9.99
N ILE A 10 -18.24 7.35 9.82
CA ILE A 10 -17.00 8.12 10.00
C ILE A 10 -16.61 8.94 8.73
N ILE A 11 -17.15 8.56 7.56
CA ILE A 11 -16.74 9.11 6.24
C ILE A 11 -17.14 10.57 6.01
N PHE A 12 -17.90 11.23 6.89
CA PHE A 12 -18.51 12.52 6.60
C PHE A 12 -17.92 13.75 7.30
N VAL A 13 -16.78 13.65 7.99
CA VAL A 13 -16.19 14.81 8.68
C VAL A 13 -15.37 15.73 7.75
N THR A 14 -14.92 15.24 6.58
CA THR A 14 -14.12 16.05 5.65
C THR A 14 -14.60 15.92 4.20
N ASP A 15 -15.81 16.40 3.90
CA ASP A 15 -16.22 16.65 2.50
C ASP A 15 -15.72 18.06 2.08
N HIS A 16 -14.40 18.27 2.26
CA HIS A 16 -13.78 19.50 1.78
C HIS A 16 -13.70 19.44 0.25
N ALA A 17 -14.13 20.53 -0.39
CA ALA A 17 -14.09 20.69 -1.85
C ALA A 17 -12.72 20.34 -2.45
N LEU A 18 -11.64 20.60 -1.70
CA LEU A 18 -10.28 20.28 -2.10
C LEU A 18 -10.02 18.77 -2.15
N LEU A 19 -10.45 17.97 -1.16
CA LEU A 19 -10.30 16.50 -1.15
C LEU A 19 -11.05 15.87 -2.31
N LYS A 20 -12.24 16.36 -2.63
CA LYS A 20 -13.02 15.90 -3.79
C LYS A 20 -12.32 16.26 -5.10
N LYS A 21 -11.76 17.48 -5.21
CA LYS A 21 -10.98 17.92 -6.38
C LYS A 21 -9.73 17.06 -6.55
N ALA A 22 -9.00 16.77 -5.45
CA ALA A 22 -7.82 15.91 -5.44
C ALA A 22 -8.16 14.49 -5.92
N ARG A 23 -9.20 13.88 -5.37
CA ARG A 23 -9.69 12.57 -5.81
C ARG A 23 -9.96 12.54 -7.31
N THR A 24 -10.72 13.51 -7.83
CA THR A 24 -11.08 13.57 -9.25
C THR A 24 -9.84 13.76 -10.13
N HIS A 25 -8.91 14.60 -9.69
CA HIS A 25 -7.64 14.84 -10.39
C HIS A 25 -6.80 13.56 -10.46
N VAL A 26 -6.60 12.87 -9.33
CA VAL A 26 -5.83 11.61 -9.27
C VAL A 26 -6.50 10.51 -10.10
N GLU A 27 -7.85 10.40 -10.05
CA GLU A 27 -8.59 9.45 -10.88
C GLU A 27 -8.35 9.68 -12.38
N ALA A 28 -8.43 10.94 -12.83
CA ALA A 28 -8.17 11.31 -14.22
C ALA A 28 -6.71 11.04 -14.60
N LEU A 29 -5.75 11.45 -13.78
CA LEU A 29 -4.32 11.28 -14.01
C LEU A 29 -3.96 9.78 -14.18
N ILE A 30 -4.41 8.94 -13.25
CA ILE A 30 -4.15 7.49 -13.30
C ILE A 30 -4.84 6.88 -14.51
N ARG A 31 -6.11 7.20 -14.79
CA ARG A 31 -6.83 6.67 -15.95
C ARG A 31 -6.13 6.99 -17.27
N GLU A 32 -5.57 8.20 -17.40
CA GLU A 32 -4.98 8.68 -18.66
C GLU A 32 -3.53 8.25 -18.85
N ARG A 33 -2.77 8.11 -17.77
CA ARG A 33 -1.31 7.94 -17.85
C ARG A 33 -0.78 6.63 -17.26
N LYS A 34 -1.61 5.84 -16.57
CA LYS A 34 -1.17 4.59 -15.93
C LYS A 34 -0.71 3.58 -16.97
N PRO A 35 0.55 3.09 -16.89
CA PRO A 35 1.05 2.03 -17.76
C PRO A 35 0.36 0.69 -17.47
N ASP A 36 0.31 -0.20 -18.46
CA ASP A 36 -0.33 -1.52 -18.33
C ASP A 36 0.30 -2.44 -17.28
N TRP A 37 1.59 -2.25 -16.99
CA TRP A 37 2.28 -3.05 -15.98
C TRP A 37 1.91 -2.66 -14.54
N VAL A 38 1.35 -1.47 -14.30
CA VAL A 38 0.84 -1.04 -12.99
C VAL A 38 -0.48 -1.74 -12.73
N ARG A 39 -0.47 -2.71 -11.81
CA ARG A 39 -1.61 -3.56 -11.48
C ARG A 39 -2.16 -3.34 -10.08
N TYR A 40 -1.31 -2.92 -9.14
CA TYR A 40 -1.65 -2.68 -7.75
C TYR A 40 -1.73 -1.20 -7.40
N HIS A 41 -0.71 -0.39 -7.80
CA HIS A 41 -0.63 1.04 -7.50
C HIS A 41 -1.53 1.84 -8.47
N ASP A 42 -2.83 1.56 -8.41
CA ASP A 42 -3.89 2.15 -9.23
C ASP A 42 -4.80 3.06 -8.39
N PHE A 43 -5.86 3.58 -9.01
CA PHE A 43 -6.85 4.42 -8.32
C PHE A 43 -7.55 3.70 -7.15
N HIS A 44 -7.75 2.38 -7.21
CA HIS A 44 -8.37 1.63 -6.12
C HIS A 44 -7.46 1.58 -4.89
N HIS A 45 -6.13 1.44 -5.10
CA HIS A 45 -5.16 1.53 -4.03
C HIS A 45 -5.18 2.93 -3.40
N ALA A 46 -5.02 3.99 -4.19
CA ALA A 46 -5.06 5.37 -3.70
C ALA A 46 -6.34 5.67 -2.89
N LYS A 47 -7.49 5.22 -3.38
CA LYS A 47 -8.77 5.34 -2.67
C LYS A 47 -8.75 4.59 -1.33
N SER A 48 -8.29 3.33 -1.33
CA SER A 48 -8.24 2.51 -0.12
C SER A 48 -7.32 3.12 0.93
N VAL A 49 -6.18 3.67 0.51
CA VAL A 49 -5.23 4.36 1.41
C VAL A 49 -5.84 5.64 1.97
N ALA A 50 -6.52 6.45 1.15
CA ALA A 50 -7.20 7.65 1.64
C ALA A 50 -8.31 7.33 2.67
N GLU A 51 -9.11 6.29 2.42
CA GLU A 51 -10.12 5.79 3.37
C GLU A 51 -9.50 5.27 4.66
N ALA A 52 -8.38 4.55 4.58
CA ALA A 52 -7.64 4.06 5.74
C ALA A 52 -7.00 5.21 6.53
N CYS A 53 -6.40 6.21 5.85
CA CYS A 53 -5.88 7.43 6.49
C CYS A 53 -6.96 8.17 7.29
N GLN A 54 -8.15 8.33 6.73
CA GLN A 54 -9.28 8.93 7.43
C GLN A 54 -9.60 8.16 8.71
N ALA A 55 -9.74 6.84 8.63
CA ALA A 55 -10.10 6.00 9.78
C ALA A 55 -9.00 6.00 10.86
N ILE A 56 -7.73 5.82 10.45
CA ILE A 56 -6.60 5.79 11.38
C ILE A 56 -6.38 7.16 12.00
N GLY A 57 -6.45 8.24 11.21
CA GLY A 57 -6.24 9.61 11.65
C GLY A 57 -7.28 10.05 12.70
N VAL A 58 -8.56 9.81 12.44
CA VAL A 58 -9.63 10.06 13.42
C VAL A 58 -9.41 9.27 14.71
N ALA A 59 -9.13 7.97 14.59
CA ALA A 59 -8.88 7.12 15.75
C ALA A 59 -7.59 7.47 16.52
N SER A 60 -6.66 8.16 15.87
CA SER A 60 -5.40 8.66 16.46
C SER A 60 -5.52 10.11 16.95
N ASN A 61 -6.73 10.69 16.95
CA ASN A 61 -7.01 12.06 17.37
C ASN A 61 -6.21 13.15 16.61
N LEU A 62 -5.99 12.96 15.31
CA LEU A 62 -5.46 14.04 14.48
C LEU A 62 -6.45 15.22 14.48
N SER A 63 -5.92 16.45 14.45
CA SER A 63 -6.73 17.64 14.22
C SER A 63 -7.39 17.56 12.82
N GLU A 64 -8.48 18.31 12.61
CA GLU A 64 -9.13 18.37 11.29
C GLU A 64 -8.14 18.84 10.20
N GLU A 65 -7.26 19.79 10.54
CA GLU A 65 -6.22 20.28 9.64
C GLU A 65 -5.19 19.19 9.30
N ASP A 66 -4.69 18.46 10.30
CA ASP A 66 -3.71 17.38 10.08
C ASP A 66 -4.34 16.21 9.30
N LEU A 67 -5.62 15.95 9.56
CA LEU A 67 -6.39 14.93 8.85
C LEU A 67 -6.57 15.30 7.37
N GLU A 68 -6.86 16.56 7.06
CA GLU A 68 -6.92 17.06 5.68
C GLU A 68 -5.58 16.85 4.98
N VAL A 69 -4.47 17.27 5.60
CA VAL A 69 -3.11 17.13 5.05
C VAL A 69 -2.79 15.67 4.72
N VAL A 70 -3.03 14.75 5.68
CA VAL A 70 -2.66 13.34 5.48
C VAL A 70 -3.56 12.63 4.47
N VAL A 71 -4.86 12.97 4.40
CA VAL A 71 -5.78 12.40 3.40
C VAL A 71 -5.48 12.93 2.01
N LEU A 72 -5.10 14.21 1.87
CA LEU A 72 -4.58 14.75 0.60
C LEU A 72 -3.31 13.98 0.18
N ALA A 73 -2.36 13.81 1.11
CA ALA A 73 -1.14 13.06 0.83
C ALA A 73 -1.44 11.60 0.42
N ALA A 74 -2.43 10.97 1.02
CA ALA A 74 -2.86 9.62 0.66
C ALA A 74 -3.38 9.52 -0.78
N TRP A 75 -4.12 10.50 -1.28
CA TRP A 75 -4.54 10.50 -2.67
C TRP A 75 -3.37 10.55 -3.65
N PHE A 76 -2.31 11.30 -3.31
CA PHE A 76 -1.20 11.55 -4.22
C PHE A 76 0.02 10.64 -4.04
N HIS A 77 0.14 9.87 -2.94
CA HIS A 77 1.41 9.24 -2.54
C HIS A 77 2.07 8.39 -3.64
N ASP A 78 1.27 7.76 -4.48
CA ASP A 78 1.73 6.84 -5.52
C ASP A 78 1.45 7.31 -6.95
N VAL A 79 0.97 8.56 -7.17
CA VAL A 79 0.70 9.04 -8.55
C VAL A 79 1.94 9.02 -9.42
N GLY A 80 3.13 9.10 -8.84
CA GLY A 80 4.41 9.02 -9.54
C GLY A 80 4.68 7.69 -10.26
N TYR A 81 3.91 6.62 -9.93
CA TYR A 81 3.97 5.34 -10.66
C TYR A 81 3.59 5.46 -12.14
N VAL A 82 2.83 6.47 -12.53
CA VAL A 82 2.50 6.71 -13.95
C VAL A 82 3.75 6.99 -14.81
N GLU A 83 4.87 7.36 -14.19
CA GLU A 83 6.15 7.59 -14.86
C GLU A 83 7.22 6.55 -14.53
N GLY A 84 6.99 5.70 -13.55
CA GLY A 84 7.91 4.62 -13.19
C GLY A 84 7.95 4.30 -11.70
N ILE A 85 8.55 3.17 -11.34
CA ILE A 85 8.59 2.67 -9.96
C ILE A 85 9.65 3.43 -9.14
N ASP A 86 10.91 3.46 -9.62
CA ASP A 86 12.01 4.01 -8.83
C ASP A 86 11.88 5.53 -8.67
N GLY A 87 11.86 5.99 -7.42
CA GLY A 87 11.72 7.41 -7.08
C GLY A 87 10.30 7.97 -7.30
N HIS A 88 9.28 7.11 -7.31
CA HIS A 88 7.89 7.52 -7.47
C HIS A 88 7.43 8.47 -6.36
N GLU A 89 7.98 8.35 -5.15
CA GLU A 89 7.61 9.19 -4.02
C GLU A 89 7.93 10.67 -4.30
N GLU A 90 9.13 10.98 -4.81
CA GLU A 90 9.48 12.37 -5.16
C GLU A 90 8.67 12.87 -6.35
N ARG A 91 8.46 12.06 -7.38
CA ARG A 91 7.57 12.44 -8.48
C ARG A 91 6.12 12.67 -8.02
N SER A 92 5.65 11.86 -7.08
CA SER A 92 4.33 12.06 -6.46
C SER A 92 4.25 13.40 -5.74
N VAL A 93 5.32 13.78 -5.01
CA VAL A 93 5.41 15.09 -4.36
C VAL A 93 5.37 16.22 -5.41
N ASP A 94 6.18 16.14 -6.47
CA ASP A 94 6.24 17.18 -7.50
C ASP A 94 4.88 17.35 -8.21
N MET A 95 4.24 16.26 -8.60
CA MET A 95 2.91 16.29 -9.25
C MET A 95 1.84 16.85 -8.31
N ALA A 96 1.89 16.50 -7.02
CA ALA A 96 0.95 16.98 -6.04
C ALA A 96 1.14 18.46 -5.72
N ILE A 97 2.38 18.94 -5.60
CA ILE A 97 2.69 20.36 -5.34
C ILE A 97 2.13 21.24 -6.47
N ALA A 98 2.28 20.84 -7.74
CA ALA A 98 1.68 21.55 -8.86
C ALA A 98 0.16 21.72 -8.70
N PHE A 99 -0.53 20.62 -8.39
CA PHE A 99 -1.98 20.65 -8.12
C PHE A 99 -2.35 21.51 -6.91
N LEU A 100 -1.57 21.47 -5.83
CA LEU A 100 -1.83 22.22 -4.59
C LEU A 100 -1.66 23.73 -4.83
N HIS A 101 -0.62 24.17 -5.55
CA HIS A 101 -0.42 25.57 -5.93
C HIS A 101 -1.57 26.09 -6.80
N GLU A 102 -1.98 25.32 -7.81
CA GLU A 102 -3.14 25.68 -8.67
C GLU A 102 -4.46 25.74 -7.87
N SER A 103 -4.52 25.04 -6.75
CA SER A 103 -5.67 25.01 -5.86
C SER A 103 -5.61 26.07 -4.75
N GLY A 104 -4.56 26.87 -4.68
CA GLY A 104 -4.37 27.91 -3.64
C GLY A 104 -4.10 27.32 -2.26
N TYR A 105 -3.52 26.11 -2.17
CA TYR A 105 -3.24 25.45 -0.90
C TYR A 105 -2.14 26.18 -0.11
N PRO A 106 -2.27 26.35 1.22
CA PRO A 106 -1.32 27.10 2.02
C PRO A 106 0.10 26.50 1.98
N GLU A 107 1.09 27.35 1.69
CA GLU A 107 2.51 26.93 1.52
C GLU A 107 3.07 26.27 2.78
N GLU A 108 2.68 26.73 3.98
CA GLU A 108 3.11 26.17 5.25
C GLU A 108 2.64 24.73 5.47
N LYS A 109 1.60 24.28 4.76
CA LYS A 109 1.10 22.91 4.82
C LYS A 109 1.80 21.97 3.81
N ILE A 110 2.37 22.51 2.74
CA ILE A 110 2.99 21.73 1.66
C ILE A 110 4.18 20.92 2.16
N ALA A 111 5.01 21.47 3.05
CA ALA A 111 6.14 20.74 3.63
C ALA A 111 5.70 19.52 4.44
N ARG A 112 4.60 19.64 5.20
CA ARG A 112 4.01 18.56 6.00
C ARG A 112 3.41 17.47 5.09
N PHE A 113 2.69 17.89 4.07
CA PHE A 113 2.15 17.04 3.02
C PHE A 113 3.25 16.22 2.33
N ALA A 114 4.30 16.88 1.83
CA ALA A 114 5.42 16.23 1.18
C ALA A 114 6.16 15.26 2.12
N GLY A 115 6.28 15.62 3.41
CA GLY A 115 6.84 14.75 4.45
C GLY A 115 6.07 13.44 4.58
N CYS A 116 4.73 13.48 4.54
CA CYS A 116 3.89 12.29 4.59
C CYS A 116 4.15 11.37 3.40
N ILE A 117 4.21 11.89 2.17
CA ILE A 117 4.50 11.07 0.98
C ILE A 117 5.89 10.46 1.06
N ARG A 118 6.93 11.25 1.40
CA ARG A 118 8.30 10.73 1.53
C ARG A 118 8.45 9.64 2.59
N ALA A 119 7.61 9.66 3.63
CA ALA A 119 7.66 8.67 4.70
C ALA A 119 7.19 7.28 4.26
N THR A 120 6.43 7.16 3.15
CA THR A 120 5.99 5.86 2.61
C THR A 120 7.13 5.07 1.96
N LYS A 121 8.24 5.73 1.62
CA LYS A 121 9.41 5.07 1.03
C LYS A 121 9.93 3.93 1.91
N ILE A 122 10.05 2.74 1.31
CA ILE A 122 10.52 1.54 2.01
C ILE A 122 12.07 1.56 2.16
N PRO A 123 12.64 1.32 3.34
CA PRO A 123 11.98 1.05 4.62
C PRO A 123 11.36 2.31 5.22
N GLN A 124 10.07 2.25 5.58
CA GLN A 124 9.33 3.38 6.14
C GLN A 124 9.98 3.90 7.44
N LYS A 125 10.13 5.23 7.55
CA LYS A 125 10.74 5.89 8.73
C LYS A 125 9.96 7.16 9.10
N PRO A 126 8.69 7.03 9.54
CA PRO A 126 7.86 8.18 9.88
C PRO A 126 8.40 8.90 11.11
N LYS A 127 8.37 10.25 11.10
CA LYS A 127 8.92 11.14 12.12
C LYS A 127 7.84 11.73 13.03
N ASN A 128 6.59 11.72 12.60
CA ASN A 128 5.45 12.29 13.32
C ASN A 128 4.18 11.46 13.10
N LEU A 129 3.10 11.81 13.78
CA LEU A 129 1.86 11.03 13.76
C LEU A 129 1.19 11.01 12.38
N MET A 130 1.20 12.11 11.62
CA MET A 130 0.63 12.12 10.26
C MET A 130 1.38 11.16 9.32
N GLU A 131 2.71 11.19 9.38
CA GLU A 131 3.54 10.25 8.61
C GLU A 131 3.29 8.80 9.01
N GLN A 132 3.11 8.52 10.33
CA GLN A 132 2.73 7.18 10.82
C GLN A 132 1.38 6.74 10.29
N VAL A 133 0.40 7.64 10.25
CA VAL A 133 -0.95 7.37 9.74
C VAL A 133 -0.91 6.99 8.27
N LEU A 134 -0.18 7.75 7.43
CA LEU A 134 -0.07 7.41 6.00
C LEU A 134 0.72 6.11 5.79
N CYS A 135 1.83 5.90 6.49
CA CYS A 135 2.59 4.65 6.40
C CYS A 135 1.74 3.42 6.75
N ASP A 136 0.96 3.49 7.83
CA ASP A 136 0.08 2.40 8.24
C ASP A 136 -1.07 2.17 7.24
N ALA A 137 -1.62 3.26 6.69
CA ALA A 137 -2.69 3.22 5.71
C ALA A 137 -2.25 2.57 4.39
N ASP A 138 -1.08 2.93 3.89
CA ASP A 138 -0.48 2.38 2.68
C ASP A 138 -0.30 0.86 2.79
N ILE A 139 0.19 0.39 3.94
CA ILE A 139 0.44 -1.04 4.19
C ILE A 139 -0.78 -1.77 4.78
N ALA A 140 -1.94 -1.12 4.94
CA ALA A 140 -3.14 -1.74 5.50
C ALA A 140 -3.61 -2.98 4.71
N HIS A 141 -3.26 -3.08 3.41
CA HIS A 141 -3.56 -4.24 2.56
C HIS A 141 -2.95 -5.55 3.09
N LEU A 142 -1.87 -5.51 3.88
CA LEU A 142 -1.32 -6.71 4.54
C LEU A 142 -2.31 -7.35 5.50
N ALA A 143 -3.30 -6.60 5.96
CA ALA A 143 -4.41 -7.07 6.79
C ALA A 143 -5.72 -7.23 6.00
N SER A 144 -5.70 -7.20 4.68
CA SER A 144 -6.87 -7.46 3.85
C SER A 144 -7.22 -8.96 3.83
N LYS A 145 -8.50 -9.26 3.64
CA LYS A 145 -8.96 -10.62 3.31
C LYS A 145 -8.54 -11.02 1.88
N ASP A 146 -8.40 -10.03 1.00
CA ASP A 146 -8.01 -10.22 -0.39
C ASP A 146 -6.48 -10.11 -0.58
N PHE A 147 -5.72 -10.17 0.53
CA PHE A 147 -4.27 -10.00 0.56
C PHE A 147 -3.53 -10.83 -0.50
N LEU A 148 -3.91 -12.10 -0.69
CA LEU A 148 -3.23 -12.97 -1.65
C LEU A 148 -3.39 -12.49 -3.09
N GLU A 149 -4.57 -12.02 -3.46
CA GLU A 149 -4.83 -11.45 -4.78
C GLU A 149 -4.06 -10.16 -4.98
N LEU A 150 -4.11 -9.25 -4.00
CA LEU A 150 -3.39 -7.98 -4.02
C LEU A 150 -1.88 -8.21 -4.13
N SER A 151 -1.37 -9.20 -3.40
CA SER A 151 0.03 -9.63 -3.44
C SER A 151 0.48 -10.08 -4.85
N GLU A 152 -0.34 -10.81 -5.60
CA GLU A 152 0.00 -11.21 -6.98
C GLU A 152 0.01 -10.00 -7.95
N ARG A 153 -0.80 -8.98 -7.69
CA ARG A 153 -0.73 -7.72 -8.45
C ARG A 153 0.58 -7.00 -8.19
N VAL A 154 1.04 -6.93 -6.92
CA VAL A 154 2.35 -6.38 -6.54
C VAL A 154 3.49 -7.18 -7.18
N ARG A 155 3.39 -8.53 -7.21
CA ARG A 155 4.36 -9.39 -7.89
C ARG A 155 4.59 -8.97 -9.33
N THR A 156 3.52 -8.70 -10.07
CA THR A 156 3.60 -8.28 -11.48
C THR A 156 4.44 -7.01 -11.64
N GLU A 157 4.29 -6.05 -10.74
CA GLU A 157 5.04 -4.79 -10.76
C GLU A 157 6.50 -4.97 -10.36
N ILE A 158 6.77 -5.79 -9.35
CA ILE A 158 8.14 -6.14 -8.93
C ILE A 158 8.88 -6.87 -10.06
N GLU A 159 8.24 -7.84 -10.71
CA GLU A 159 8.79 -8.55 -11.86
C GLU A 159 9.12 -7.59 -13.02
N HIS A 160 8.24 -6.61 -13.28
CA HIS A 160 8.49 -5.56 -14.27
C HIS A 160 9.71 -4.73 -13.91
N ARG A 161 9.77 -4.25 -12.65
CA ARG A 161 10.91 -3.46 -12.13
C ARG A 161 12.24 -4.20 -12.24
N MET A 162 12.25 -5.47 -11.82
CA MET A 162 13.46 -6.28 -11.80
C MET A 162 13.83 -6.85 -13.18
N ARG A 163 12.91 -6.75 -14.16
CA ARG A 163 13.03 -7.33 -15.51
C ARG A 163 13.28 -8.85 -15.49
N ILE A 164 12.66 -9.55 -14.54
CA ILE A 164 12.74 -11.01 -14.39
C ILE A 164 11.34 -11.58 -14.13
N LYS A 165 11.24 -12.90 -14.22
CA LYS A 165 10.10 -13.64 -13.71
C LYS A 165 10.50 -14.36 -12.45
N LEU A 166 9.78 -14.10 -11.36
CA LEU A 166 9.98 -14.78 -10.08
C LEU A 166 9.30 -16.15 -10.12
N THR A 167 9.98 -17.17 -9.67
CA THR A 167 9.32 -18.44 -9.34
C THR A 167 8.40 -18.24 -8.14
N ASP A 168 7.42 -19.13 -7.96
CA ASP A 168 6.54 -19.08 -6.79
C ASP A 168 7.30 -19.20 -5.46
N LEU A 169 8.43 -19.93 -5.48
CA LEU A 169 9.29 -20.08 -4.31
C LEU A 169 9.96 -18.74 -3.93
N GLU A 170 10.54 -18.07 -4.89
CA GLU A 170 11.18 -16.75 -4.70
C GLU A 170 10.15 -15.71 -4.25
N TRP A 171 9.01 -15.65 -4.97
CA TRP A 171 7.96 -14.72 -4.62
C TRP A 171 7.41 -14.93 -3.21
N LEU A 172 7.05 -16.16 -2.84
CA LEU A 172 6.56 -16.48 -1.50
C LEU A 172 7.58 -16.15 -0.42
N THR A 173 8.88 -16.40 -0.68
CA THR A 173 9.95 -16.07 0.26
C THR A 173 10.06 -14.57 0.47
N MET A 174 10.15 -13.77 -0.60
CA MET A 174 10.21 -12.31 -0.54
C MET A 174 8.98 -11.72 0.17
N ASN A 175 7.80 -12.22 -0.14
CA ASN A 175 6.55 -11.74 0.43
C ASN A 175 6.44 -12.09 1.93
N ILE A 176 6.86 -13.28 2.34
CA ILE A 176 6.93 -13.67 3.76
C ILE A 176 7.88 -12.75 4.53
N ASP A 177 9.06 -12.47 3.99
CA ASP A 177 10.05 -11.61 4.63
C ASP A 177 9.51 -10.18 4.79
N PHE A 178 8.88 -9.65 3.75
CA PHE A 178 8.25 -8.34 3.81
C PHE A 178 7.14 -8.28 4.86
N VAL A 179 6.17 -9.20 4.81
CA VAL A 179 5.03 -9.23 5.74
C VAL A 179 5.50 -9.50 7.17
N ALA A 180 6.48 -10.37 7.39
CA ALA A 180 7.02 -10.67 8.71
C ALA A 180 7.83 -9.51 9.30
N GLY A 181 8.58 -8.79 8.45
CA GLY A 181 9.41 -7.64 8.84
C GLY A 181 8.62 -6.39 9.19
N HIS A 182 7.41 -6.25 8.63
CA HIS A 182 6.60 -5.05 8.83
C HIS A 182 6.10 -4.91 10.28
N ARG A 183 6.00 -3.63 10.74
CA ARG A 183 5.43 -3.23 12.03
C ARG A 183 4.56 -1.99 11.83
N TYR A 184 3.34 -2.01 12.34
CA TYR A 184 2.49 -0.82 12.36
C TYR A 184 2.98 0.20 13.39
N PHE A 185 2.77 1.47 13.11
CA PHE A 185 3.25 2.59 13.93
C PHE A 185 2.19 3.10 14.90
N THR A 186 0.94 3.30 14.45
CA THR A 186 -0.16 3.79 15.28
C THR A 186 -0.76 2.68 16.14
N ASP A 187 -1.32 3.04 17.30
CA ASP A 187 -1.96 2.06 18.17
C ASP A 187 -3.25 1.50 17.57
N TYR A 188 -3.95 2.31 16.78
CA TYR A 188 -5.10 1.85 16.03
C TYR A 188 -4.72 0.73 15.06
N ALA A 189 -3.72 0.95 14.21
CA ALA A 189 -3.30 -0.05 13.24
C ALA A 189 -2.73 -1.31 13.90
N LYS A 190 -1.94 -1.19 14.97
CA LYS A 190 -1.47 -2.32 15.80
C LYS A 190 -2.64 -3.16 16.31
N THR A 191 -3.66 -2.52 16.84
CA THR A 191 -4.83 -3.21 17.39
C THR A 191 -5.70 -3.82 16.30
N ARG A 192 -5.94 -3.08 15.20
CA ARG A 192 -6.94 -3.43 14.20
C ARG A 192 -6.41 -4.39 13.15
N PHE A 193 -5.14 -4.25 12.75
CA PHE A 193 -4.57 -4.93 11.58
C PHE A 193 -3.69 -6.12 11.91
N GLU A 194 -3.03 -6.12 13.08
CA GLU A 194 -2.01 -7.12 13.42
C GLU A 194 -2.53 -8.57 13.40
N ALA A 195 -3.72 -8.81 13.92
CA ALA A 195 -4.29 -10.15 13.97
C ALA A 195 -4.53 -10.73 12.55
N GLN A 196 -5.04 -9.92 11.62
CA GLN A 196 -5.27 -10.36 10.24
C GLN A 196 -3.96 -10.49 9.46
N ARG A 197 -3.00 -9.56 9.64
CA ARG A 197 -1.66 -9.67 9.05
C ARG A 197 -0.98 -10.98 9.45
N ARG A 198 -1.05 -11.37 10.73
CA ARG A 198 -0.51 -12.66 11.21
C ARG A 198 -1.20 -13.86 10.56
N ARG A 199 -2.53 -13.81 10.37
CA ARG A 199 -3.24 -14.86 9.63
C ARG A 199 -2.76 -14.95 8.19
N ASN A 200 -2.63 -13.83 7.50
CA ASN A 200 -2.14 -13.78 6.12
C ASN A 200 -0.70 -14.32 6.02
N LEU A 201 0.17 -13.96 6.98
CA LEU A 201 1.52 -14.50 7.07
C LEU A 201 1.54 -16.03 7.28
N ALA A 202 0.66 -16.56 8.10
CA ALA A 202 0.53 -18.00 8.31
C ALA A 202 0.13 -18.73 7.02
N VAL A 203 -0.81 -18.16 6.27
CA VAL A 203 -1.23 -18.69 4.96
C VAL A 203 -0.06 -18.70 3.95
N LEU A 204 0.75 -17.64 3.88
CA LEU A 204 1.94 -17.62 3.02
C LEU A 204 2.94 -18.72 3.39
N ARG A 205 3.22 -18.88 4.69
CA ARG A 205 4.13 -19.93 5.19
C ARG A 205 3.62 -21.33 4.87
N GLU A 206 2.34 -21.58 5.01
CA GLU A 206 1.74 -22.85 4.63
C GLU A 206 1.88 -23.13 3.13
N LYS A 207 1.59 -22.13 2.27
CA LYS A 207 1.80 -22.25 0.82
C LYS A 207 3.27 -22.58 0.48
N LEU A 208 4.20 -21.88 1.11
CA LEU A 208 5.64 -22.13 0.92
C LEU A 208 6.02 -23.57 1.30
N ASN A 209 5.55 -24.06 2.45
CA ASN A 209 5.84 -25.43 2.91
C ASN A 209 5.26 -26.47 1.97
N ARG A 210 4.03 -26.28 1.48
CA ARG A 210 3.41 -27.17 0.49
C ARG A 210 4.20 -27.19 -0.83
N LEU A 211 4.69 -26.03 -1.27
CA LEU A 211 5.50 -25.92 -2.48
C LEU A 211 6.83 -26.68 -2.33
N LYS A 212 7.54 -26.46 -1.22
CA LYS A 212 8.81 -27.16 -0.91
C LYS A 212 8.62 -28.68 -0.85
N ALA A 213 7.55 -29.17 -0.21
CA ALA A 213 7.25 -30.60 -0.15
C ALA A 213 7.02 -31.21 -1.54
N LYS A 214 6.31 -30.50 -2.43
CA LYS A 214 6.11 -30.94 -3.82
C LYS A 214 7.44 -31.02 -4.61
N HIS A 215 8.35 -30.07 -4.40
CA HIS A 215 9.65 -30.07 -5.03
C HIS A 215 10.53 -31.23 -4.54
N ASN A 216 10.53 -31.50 -3.23
CA ASN A 216 11.30 -32.62 -2.66
C ASN A 216 10.78 -33.97 -3.15
N LEU A 217 9.46 -34.17 -3.26
CA LEU A 217 8.88 -35.39 -3.81
C LEU A 217 9.23 -35.62 -5.29
N LYS A 218 9.38 -34.54 -6.08
CA LYS A 218 9.81 -34.64 -7.48
C LYS A 218 11.30 -34.98 -7.60
N ALA A 219 12.13 -34.51 -6.66
CA ALA A 219 13.57 -34.78 -6.63
C ALA A 219 13.90 -36.19 -6.14
N SER A 220 13.01 -36.84 -5.36
CA SER A 220 13.13 -38.20 -4.83
C SER A 220 12.36 -39.25 -5.64
N GLY A 221 12.07 -38.99 -6.93
CA GLY A 221 11.39 -39.91 -7.84
C GLY A 221 12.22 -41.22 -8.04
N PRO A 222 11.60 -42.34 -8.47
CA PRO A 222 12.18 -43.65 -8.44
C PRO A 222 13.52 -43.68 -9.20
N THR A 223 14.57 -44.16 -8.55
CA THR A 223 15.82 -44.55 -9.19
C THR A 223 15.47 -45.53 -10.28
N PRO A 224 15.95 -45.38 -11.54
CA PRO A 224 15.70 -46.38 -12.57
C PRO A 224 16.27 -47.71 -12.09
N GLU A 225 15.39 -48.71 -11.95
CA GLU A 225 15.83 -50.08 -11.76
C GLU A 225 16.75 -50.46 -12.93
N ASN A 226 17.99 -50.81 -12.61
CA ASN A 226 18.96 -51.25 -13.56
C ASN A 226 18.53 -52.66 -14.03
N PRO A 227 18.16 -52.90 -15.29
CA PRO A 227 17.85 -54.24 -15.75
C PRO A 227 19.16 -55.03 -15.85
N HIS A 228 19.26 -56.08 -15.04
CA HIS A 228 20.28 -57.14 -15.21
C HIS A 228 20.00 -57.97 -16.45
#